data_a2226ee19b651430c9e26cbe891172e9
#
_entry.id   a2226ee19b651430c9e26cbe891172e9
#
_cell.length_a   1.000
_cell.length_b   1.000
_cell.length_c   1.000
_cell.angle_alpha   90.00
_cell.angle_beta   90.00
_cell.angle_gamma   90.00
#
_symmetry.space_group_name_H-M   'P 1'
#
loop_
_entity.id
_entity.type
_entity.pdbx_description
1 polymer ?
#
loop_
_entity_poly.entity_id
_entity_poly.type
_entity_poly.pdbx_seq_one_letter_code
_entity_poly.pdbx_strand_id
1 'polypeptide(L)'
;MDITKLEQKSNELKQFMAKYKTQNMLGCLSFLMTCISNGKARQELSELTSPMRQLYYLAGLMLSVEPNGDSEINYTNEDWNHIVKLLKDIDLEHVKLFYPKDESEVNEEWKKKVNIAMPTFLSYFNLGPLNYEEQVIEEIENVYTPMDDILTEEYDLCTADFLLFYKNLDSWCTYNFVSLSNPQLTPPRANWRDYTDLDVGADFPPMIHDILENCQTLSTFRSDPGIKNRFKPTDLAVDGLALQKVNTILSLLSTERAHSDFLYYTGCNPIVDKPIVKLGNGLYQVFEEKQVLHAIQSLLDKICKQSSKSNSRLSKHKGIYLENKIVELFGKFFGEEAEIYKSYYIDGCEQDIIVLYKGQILVIEAKAYTNKEPFRNAERAFVRIKQDFDRSIGYAYTQCKRVEDKMKNGETFNLYDKAGNVIRTIVPNDYDGNDFYMIVNQEAFGQIQIDLSSFLTIADGYNYPWAVRFYDLEIFILTLIARKKKPSYFFDFLIMREYLHGHVVCSDEGEICGAYITGQLTEKHAESDKVITFTPSTAAVFDDQYRKGMGFKNEKHWKQKHDASTIFW
;
A
#
# COMPACT_ATOMS: atom_id res chain seq x y z
N MET A 1 -11.44 -7.07 29.61
CA MET A 1 -10.19 -6.69 28.97
C MET A 1 -9.60 -5.57 29.80
N ASP A 2 -8.41 -5.73 30.34
CA ASP A 2 -7.80 -4.69 31.17
C ASP A 2 -6.84 -3.88 30.31
N ILE A 3 -7.31 -2.73 29.81
CA ILE A 3 -6.54 -1.80 28.98
C ILE A 3 -5.79 -0.76 29.82
N THR A 4 -5.88 -0.85 31.17
CA THR A 4 -5.37 0.19 32.08
C THR A 4 -3.86 0.42 31.92
N LYS A 5 -3.08 -0.66 31.78
CA LYS A 5 -1.62 -0.54 31.60
C LYS A 5 -1.26 0.00 30.22
N LEU A 6 -1.96 -0.44 29.17
CA LEU A 6 -1.77 0.07 27.81
C LEU A 6 -2.07 1.58 27.78
N GLU A 7 -3.18 2.00 28.37
CA GLU A 7 -3.58 3.39 28.47
C GLU A 7 -2.55 4.23 29.26
N GLN A 8 -2.10 3.71 30.40
CA GLN A 8 -1.08 4.38 31.22
C GLN A 8 0.22 4.61 30.43
N LYS A 9 0.75 3.55 29.75
CA LYS A 9 1.99 3.65 28.98
C LYS A 9 1.86 4.55 27.75
N SER A 10 0.73 4.50 27.07
CA SER A 10 0.44 5.38 25.93
C SER A 10 0.32 6.84 26.37
N ASN A 11 -0.32 7.12 27.50
CA ASN A 11 -0.37 8.48 28.06
C ASN A 11 1.01 8.97 28.52
N GLU A 12 1.83 8.11 29.16
CA GLU A 12 3.19 8.44 29.55
C GLU A 12 4.01 8.87 28.33
N LEU A 13 3.95 8.10 27.22
CA LEU A 13 4.63 8.44 25.99
C LEU A 13 4.08 9.73 25.36
N LYS A 14 2.75 9.90 25.32
CA LYS A 14 2.11 11.11 24.80
C LYS A 14 2.56 12.36 25.53
N GLN A 15 2.60 12.33 26.87
CA GLN A 15 3.08 13.44 27.70
C GLN A 15 4.60 13.67 27.51
N PHE A 16 5.38 12.60 27.32
CA PHE A 16 6.79 12.72 27.02
C PHE A 16 7.02 13.45 25.68
N MET A 17 6.22 13.16 24.66
CA MET A 17 6.28 13.83 23.36
C MET A 17 5.90 15.32 23.43
N ALA A 18 5.16 15.75 24.47
CA ALA A 18 4.77 17.13 24.66
C ALA A 18 5.97 18.08 24.88
N LYS A 19 7.10 17.58 25.36
CA LYS A 19 8.29 18.40 25.66
C LYS A 19 9.04 18.90 24.42
N TYR A 20 8.74 18.38 23.20
CA TYR A 20 9.47 18.75 21.99
C TYR A 20 8.75 19.80 21.15
N LYS A 21 9.52 20.68 20.52
CA LYS A 21 9.01 21.59 19.47
C LYS A 21 8.53 20.81 18.27
N THR A 22 7.33 21.11 17.80
CA THR A 22 6.67 20.41 16.69
C THR A 22 7.56 20.32 15.45
N GLN A 23 8.08 21.46 15.01
CA GLN A 23 8.90 21.56 13.80
C GLN A 23 10.13 20.64 13.85
N ASN A 24 10.85 20.65 14.96
CA ASN A 24 12.09 19.91 15.11
C ASN A 24 11.84 18.39 15.22
N MET A 25 10.95 18.00 16.14
CA MET A 25 10.67 16.59 16.34
C MET A 25 10.01 15.95 15.12
N LEU A 26 9.06 16.64 14.49
CA LEU A 26 8.48 16.19 13.23
C LEU A 26 9.55 16.02 12.15
N GLY A 27 10.52 16.94 12.07
CA GLY A 27 11.65 16.86 11.14
C GLY A 27 12.53 15.65 11.40
N CYS A 28 12.84 15.37 12.67
CA CYS A 28 13.63 14.18 13.04
C CYS A 28 12.90 12.88 12.66
N LEU A 29 11.62 12.76 13.00
CA LEU A 29 10.82 11.57 12.66
C LEU A 29 10.67 11.40 11.14
N SER A 30 10.44 12.49 10.41
CA SER A 30 10.39 12.51 8.94
C SER A 30 11.73 12.10 8.29
N PHE A 31 12.85 12.52 8.87
CA PHE A 31 14.16 12.10 8.43
C PHE A 31 14.38 10.59 8.62
N LEU A 32 13.97 10.04 9.78
CA LEU A 32 14.01 8.59 10.01
C LEU A 32 13.12 7.82 9.03
N MET A 33 11.94 8.35 8.68
CA MET A 33 11.10 7.78 7.61
C MET A 33 11.83 7.74 6.27
N THR A 34 12.52 8.82 5.89
CA THR A 34 13.32 8.87 4.67
C THR A 34 14.45 7.82 4.69
N CYS A 35 15.06 7.56 5.84
CA CYS A 35 16.07 6.50 5.98
C CYS A 35 15.48 5.11 5.77
N ILE A 36 14.26 4.83 6.25
CA ILE A 36 13.56 3.56 5.98
C ILE A 36 13.34 3.39 4.48
N SER A 37 12.76 4.38 3.82
CA SER A 37 12.43 4.35 2.39
C SER A 37 13.67 4.13 1.51
N ASN A 38 14.83 4.58 1.96
CA ASN A 38 16.11 4.42 1.27
C ASN A 38 16.93 3.21 1.74
N GLY A 39 16.36 2.34 2.58
CA GLY A 39 17.04 1.14 3.08
C GLY A 39 18.27 1.41 3.93
N LYS A 40 18.38 2.61 4.54
CA LYS A 40 19.56 2.99 5.34
C LYS A 40 19.45 2.50 6.76
N ALA A 41 20.49 1.78 7.19
CA ALA A 41 20.64 1.35 8.57
C ALA A 41 20.94 2.56 9.47
N ARG A 42 20.11 2.77 10.50
CA ARG A 42 20.31 3.74 11.56
C ARG A 42 20.11 3.05 12.89
N GLN A 43 20.91 3.43 13.89
CA GLN A 43 20.80 2.84 15.23
C GLN A 43 19.38 3.02 15.77
N GLU A 44 18.83 4.23 15.66
CA GLU A 44 17.47 4.56 16.12
C GLU A 44 16.41 3.63 15.52
N LEU A 45 16.53 3.24 14.24
CA LEU A 45 15.59 2.36 13.55
C LEU A 45 15.77 0.90 13.95
N SER A 46 17.00 0.46 14.21
CA SER A 46 17.28 -0.94 14.59
C SER A 46 16.72 -1.31 15.98
N GLU A 47 16.43 -0.31 16.82
CA GLU A 47 15.85 -0.49 18.14
C GLU A 47 14.31 -0.61 18.12
N LEU A 48 13.68 -0.25 17.01
CA LEU A 48 12.23 -0.28 16.83
C LEU A 48 11.76 -1.65 16.30
N THR A 49 10.62 -2.13 16.80
CA THR A 49 10.03 -3.41 16.38
C THR A 49 9.29 -3.28 15.05
N SER A 50 8.68 -2.12 14.78
CA SER A 50 7.98 -1.76 13.54
C SER A 50 8.27 -0.29 13.22
N PRO A 51 9.45 0.02 12.63
CA PRO A 51 9.94 1.39 12.51
C PRO A 51 8.93 2.35 11.90
N MET A 52 8.39 2.06 10.72
CA MET A 52 7.44 2.92 10.03
C MET A 52 6.22 3.21 10.92
N ARG A 53 5.55 2.17 11.41
CA ARG A 53 4.36 2.29 12.24
C ARG A 53 4.61 3.09 13.52
N GLN A 54 5.76 2.84 14.18
CA GLN A 54 6.11 3.51 15.42
C GLN A 54 6.46 4.98 15.21
N LEU A 55 7.10 5.35 14.11
CA LEU A 55 7.36 6.76 13.77
C LEU A 55 6.06 7.55 13.49
N TYR A 56 5.10 6.95 12.79
CA TYR A 56 3.78 7.56 12.62
C TYR A 56 3.03 7.70 13.94
N TYR A 57 3.13 6.70 14.81
CA TYR A 57 2.52 6.74 16.13
C TYR A 57 3.09 7.88 16.99
N LEU A 58 4.41 8.03 17.03
CA LEU A 58 5.08 9.13 17.71
C LEU A 58 4.66 10.49 17.17
N ALA A 59 4.61 10.66 15.85
CA ALA A 59 4.15 11.89 15.21
C ALA A 59 2.70 12.19 15.59
N GLY A 60 1.81 11.20 15.54
CA GLY A 60 0.42 11.34 15.93
C GLY A 60 0.23 11.70 17.41
N LEU A 61 0.96 11.06 18.32
CA LEU A 61 0.93 11.40 19.76
C LEU A 61 1.39 12.82 20.01
N MET A 62 2.49 13.24 19.38
CA MET A 62 3.00 14.60 19.49
C MET A 62 1.98 15.63 19.02
N LEU A 63 1.34 15.39 17.88
CA LEU A 63 0.33 16.29 17.34
C LEU A 63 -0.97 16.32 18.14
N SER A 64 -1.18 15.33 19.01
CA SER A 64 -2.38 15.16 19.83
C SER A 64 -2.27 15.71 21.25
N VAL A 65 -1.17 16.42 21.56
CA VAL A 65 -0.92 17.02 22.87
C VAL A 65 -0.34 18.43 22.71
N GLU A 66 -0.80 19.36 23.52
CA GLU A 66 -0.24 20.71 23.55
C GLU A 66 1.24 20.66 23.94
N PRO A 67 2.10 21.50 23.33
CA PRO A 67 3.50 21.58 23.71
C PRO A 67 3.66 22.13 25.14
N ASN A 68 4.64 21.66 25.86
CA ASN A 68 5.03 22.28 27.11
C ASN A 68 5.62 23.67 26.86
N GLY A 69 5.44 24.62 27.80
CA GLY A 69 5.86 26.00 27.62
C GLY A 69 7.33 26.18 27.24
N ASP A 70 8.23 25.34 27.82
CA ASP A 70 9.67 25.33 27.58
C ASP A 70 10.08 24.15 26.68
N SER A 71 9.38 23.99 25.54
CA SER A 71 9.61 22.86 24.65
C SER A 71 11.04 22.77 24.14
N GLU A 72 11.64 21.59 24.26
CA GLU A 72 12.99 21.29 23.79
C GLU A 72 13.08 21.24 22.26
N ILE A 73 14.24 21.62 21.72
CA ILE A 73 14.47 21.63 20.27
C ILE A 73 14.75 20.22 19.76
N ASN A 74 15.63 19.49 20.42
CA ASN A 74 16.08 18.17 19.98
C ASN A 74 15.97 17.14 21.11
N TYR A 75 15.83 15.86 20.74
CA TYR A 75 15.93 14.76 21.69
C TYR A 75 17.40 14.33 21.90
N THR A 76 17.70 13.81 23.09
CA THR A 76 18.98 13.18 23.42
C THR A 76 18.93 11.67 23.18
N ASN A 77 20.09 10.99 23.25
CA ASN A 77 20.12 9.52 23.21
C ASN A 77 19.35 8.89 24.38
N GLU A 78 19.38 9.52 25.58
CA GLU A 78 18.59 9.05 26.72
C GLU A 78 17.10 9.17 26.48
N ASP A 79 16.67 10.26 25.86
CA ASP A 79 15.29 10.46 25.46
C ASP A 79 14.83 9.40 24.46
N TRP A 80 15.66 9.11 23.45
CA TRP A 80 15.34 8.09 22.47
C TRP A 80 15.23 6.70 23.11
N ASN A 81 16.17 6.34 23.96
CA ASN A 81 16.12 5.08 24.72
C ASN A 81 14.85 4.97 25.57
N HIS A 82 14.41 6.08 26.18
CA HIS A 82 13.15 6.11 26.94
C HIS A 82 11.92 5.93 26.01
N ILE A 83 11.89 6.60 24.88
CA ILE A 83 10.83 6.44 23.84
C ILE A 83 10.76 4.97 23.40
N VAL A 84 11.89 4.37 23.03
CA VAL A 84 11.96 2.97 22.57
C VAL A 84 11.46 2.00 23.65
N LYS A 85 11.83 2.24 24.91
CA LYS A 85 11.34 1.43 26.03
C LYS A 85 9.81 1.51 26.16
N LEU A 86 9.24 2.71 26.10
CA LEU A 86 7.79 2.89 26.18
C LEU A 86 7.08 2.27 24.98
N LEU A 87 7.63 2.38 23.78
CA LEU A 87 7.08 1.73 22.58
C LEU A 87 7.05 0.20 22.73
N LYS A 88 8.13 -0.41 23.24
CA LYS A 88 8.18 -1.86 23.52
C LYS A 88 7.17 -2.28 24.58
N ASP A 89 7.02 -1.50 25.64
CA ASP A 89 6.02 -1.75 26.68
C ASP A 89 4.59 -1.68 26.10
N ILE A 90 4.31 -0.68 25.25
CA ILE A 90 3.02 -0.50 24.58
C ILE A 90 2.72 -1.66 23.62
N ASP A 91 3.69 -2.08 22.81
CA ASP A 91 3.55 -3.23 21.90
C ASP A 91 3.21 -4.50 22.69
N LEU A 92 3.91 -4.76 23.79
CA LEU A 92 3.64 -5.90 24.64
C LEU A 92 2.24 -5.88 25.24
N GLU A 93 1.81 -4.74 25.78
CA GLU A 93 0.46 -4.60 26.36
C GLU A 93 -0.62 -4.70 25.26
N HIS A 94 -0.32 -4.23 24.04
CA HIS A 94 -1.25 -4.35 22.92
C HIS A 94 -1.44 -5.80 22.47
N VAL A 95 -0.36 -6.57 22.37
CA VAL A 95 -0.40 -8.00 22.04
C VAL A 95 -1.21 -8.78 23.09
N LYS A 96 -1.08 -8.44 24.39
CA LYS A 96 -1.86 -9.08 25.48
C LYS A 96 -3.38 -8.93 25.31
N LEU A 97 -3.88 -7.96 24.56
CA LEU A 97 -5.31 -7.82 24.29
C LEU A 97 -5.91 -8.99 23.51
N PHE A 98 -5.08 -9.74 22.79
CA PHE A 98 -5.50 -10.93 22.04
C PHE A 98 -5.48 -12.20 22.85
N TYR A 99 -4.91 -12.20 24.08
CA TYR A 99 -4.84 -13.37 24.94
C TYR A 99 -5.99 -13.38 25.97
N PRO A 100 -6.56 -14.54 26.27
CA PRO A 100 -7.58 -14.66 27.29
C PRO A 100 -7.00 -14.38 28.67
N LYS A 101 -7.88 -14.04 29.63
CA LYS A 101 -7.48 -13.84 31.03
C LYS A 101 -7.20 -15.15 31.76
N ASP A 102 -7.90 -16.21 31.34
CA ASP A 102 -7.79 -17.55 31.91
C ASP A 102 -7.15 -18.49 30.88
N GLU A 103 -6.07 -19.16 31.28
CA GLU A 103 -5.38 -20.14 30.43
C GLU A 103 -6.27 -21.31 30.01
N SER A 104 -7.33 -21.63 30.76
CA SER A 104 -8.30 -22.66 30.41
C SER A 104 -9.13 -22.33 29.15
N GLU A 105 -9.20 -21.06 28.78
CA GLU A 105 -9.87 -20.60 27.56
C GLU A 105 -9.00 -20.83 26.29
N VAL A 106 -7.72 -21.18 26.46
CA VAL A 106 -6.78 -21.46 25.35
C VAL A 106 -7.05 -22.84 24.76
N ASN A 107 -8.05 -22.92 23.91
CA ASN A 107 -8.41 -24.12 23.17
C ASN A 107 -8.14 -23.95 21.65
N GLU A 108 -8.34 -24.99 20.86
CA GLU A 108 -8.08 -24.95 19.41
C GLU A 108 -8.95 -23.92 18.67
N GLU A 109 -10.19 -23.73 19.10
CA GLU A 109 -11.07 -22.71 18.52
C GLU A 109 -10.54 -21.29 18.80
N TRP A 110 -10.09 -21.01 20.02
CA TRP A 110 -9.46 -19.75 20.36
C TRP A 110 -8.19 -19.53 19.55
N LYS A 111 -7.30 -20.55 19.45
CA LYS A 111 -6.06 -20.46 18.65
C LYS A 111 -6.37 -20.12 17.20
N LYS A 112 -7.35 -20.79 16.59
CA LYS A 112 -7.79 -20.51 15.22
C LYS A 112 -8.27 -19.07 15.07
N LYS A 113 -9.09 -18.57 15.99
CA LYS A 113 -9.59 -17.19 15.96
C LYS A 113 -8.47 -16.16 16.10
N VAL A 114 -7.54 -16.37 17.02
CA VAL A 114 -6.45 -15.44 17.29
C VAL A 114 -5.43 -15.42 16.14
N ASN A 115 -5.09 -16.57 15.61
CA ASN A 115 -4.16 -16.67 14.47
C ASN A 115 -4.69 -15.99 13.21
N ILE A 116 -5.99 -15.80 13.08
CA ILE A 116 -6.62 -15.06 11.99
C ILE A 116 -6.79 -13.59 12.38
N ALA A 117 -7.43 -13.34 13.53
CA ALA A 117 -7.84 -12.00 13.92
C ALA A 117 -6.66 -11.07 14.24
N MET A 118 -5.63 -11.57 14.92
CA MET A 118 -4.51 -10.74 15.34
C MET A 118 -3.70 -10.20 14.16
N PRO A 119 -3.20 -11.02 13.21
CA PRO A 119 -2.45 -10.50 12.07
C PRO A 119 -3.32 -9.58 11.19
N THR A 120 -4.56 -9.97 10.90
CA THR A 120 -5.45 -9.19 10.04
C THR A 120 -5.86 -7.87 10.70
N PHE A 121 -6.18 -7.89 12.00
CA PHE A 121 -6.48 -6.69 12.76
C PHE A 121 -5.29 -5.73 12.80
N LEU A 122 -4.09 -6.23 13.04
CA LEU A 122 -2.89 -5.42 13.07
C LEU A 122 -2.52 -4.89 11.68
N SER A 123 -2.68 -5.67 10.62
CA SER A 123 -2.42 -5.21 9.25
C SER A 123 -3.41 -4.16 8.79
N TYR A 124 -4.66 -4.19 9.22
CA TYR A 124 -5.63 -3.14 8.90
C TYR A 124 -5.17 -1.75 9.37
N PHE A 125 -4.52 -1.68 10.53
CA PHE A 125 -3.98 -0.43 11.08
C PHE A 125 -2.53 -0.14 10.65
N ASN A 126 -1.94 -0.98 9.81
CA ASN A 126 -0.66 -0.66 9.19
C ASN A 126 -0.83 0.47 8.18
N LEU A 127 0.19 1.31 8.13
CA LEU A 127 0.24 2.44 7.22
C LEU A 127 0.58 1.95 5.82
N GLY A 128 -0.38 2.11 4.95
CA GLY A 128 -0.25 1.95 3.53
C GLY A 128 0.30 0.59 3.05
N PRO A 129 -0.34 -0.04 2.10
CA PRO A 129 0.24 -1.20 1.45
C PRO A 129 1.46 -0.78 0.64
N LEU A 130 2.41 -1.70 0.48
CA LEU A 130 3.50 -1.53 -0.47
C LEU A 130 2.91 -1.32 -1.87
N ASN A 131 3.19 -0.18 -2.47
CA ASN A 131 2.82 0.16 -3.84
C ASN A 131 3.77 1.22 -4.39
N TYR A 132 3.76 1.40 -5.70
CA TYR A 132 4.49 2.46 -6.37
C TYR A 132 3.57 3.67 -6.60
N GLU A 133 4.14 4.86 -6.61
CA GLU A 133 3.37 6.10 -6.77
C GLU A 133 2.55 6.11 -8.07
N GLU A 134 3.12 5.58 -9.14
CA GLU A 134 2.50 5.47 -10.45
C GLU A 134 1.17 4.71 -10.40
N GLN A 135 1.11 3.63 -9.62
CA GLN A 135 -0.10 2.84 -9.44
C GLN A 135 -1.20 3.66 -8.77
N VAL A 136 -0.86 4.38 -7.71
CA VAL A 136 -1.81 5.21 -6.96
C VAL A 136 -2.26 6.41 -7.79
N ILE A 137 -1.35 7.07 -8.49
CA ILE A 137 -1.65 8.21 -9.38
C ILE A 137 -2.59 7.77 -10.50
N GLU A 138 -2.30 6.64 -11.14
CA GLU A 138 -3.14 6.11 -12.23
C GLU A 138 -4.53 5.73 -11.71
N GLU A 139 -4.63 5.11 -10.54
CA GLU A 139 -5.91 4.80 -9.93
C GLU A 139 -6.70 6.08 -9.60
N ILE A 140 -6.07 7.07 -8.95
CA ILE A 140 -6.72 8.35 -8.64
C ILE A 140 -7.25 9.01 -9.93
N GLU A 141 -6.42 9.10 -10.96
CA GLU A 141 -6.78 9.71 -12.24
C GLU A 141 -8.01 9.03 -12.88
N ASN A 142 -8.00 7.70 -12.95
CA ASN A 142 -9.04 6.97 -13.68
C ASN A 142 -10.33 6.77 -12.87
N VAL A 143 -10.24 6.64 -11.56
CA VAL A 143 -11.40 6.40 -10.68
C VAL A 143 -12.14 7.68 -10.32
N TYR A 144 -11.41 8.78 -10.05
CA TYR A 144 -12.03 9.99 -9.50
C TYR A 144 -12.25 11.11 -10.52
N THR A 145 -11.53 11.18 -11.64
CA THR A 145 -11.82 12.16 -12.72
C THR A 145 -13.30 12.08 -13.18
N PRO A 146 -13.92 10.90 -13.33
CA PRO A 146 -15.34 10.83 -13.62
C PRO A 146 -16.28 11.39 -12.53
N MET A 147 -15.75 11.75 -11.36
CA MET A 147 -16.47 12.29 -10.21
C MET A 147 -16.19 13.80 -10.00
N ASP A 148 -15.46 14.45 -10.91
CA ASP A 148 -15.03 15.85 -10.79
C ASP A 148 -16.19 16.85 -10.69
N ASP A 149 -17.39 16.50 -11.14
CA ASP A 149 -18.60 17.28 -10.94
C ASP A 149 -18.88 17.55 -9.44
N ILE A 150 -18.68 16.54 -8.58
CA ILE A 150 -18.85 16.66 -7.12
C ILE A 150 -17.76 17.53 -6.51
N LEU A 151 -16.51 17.33 -6.93
CA LEU A 151 -15.36 18.07 -6.41
C LEU A 151 -15.43 19.55 -6.79
N THR A 152 -15.88 19.83 -8.03
CA THR A 152 -16.03 21.21 -8.52
C THR A 152 -17.17 21.93 -7.82
N GLU A 153 -18.30 21.27 -7.61
CA GLU A 153 -19.45 21.87 -6.91
C GLU A 153 -19.15 22.23 -5.46
N GLU A 154 -18.40 21.36 -4.74
CA GLU A 154 -18.18 21.51 -3.31
C GLU A 154 -16.94 22.35 -2.96
N TYR A 155 -15.86 22.23 -3.76
CA TYR A 155 -14.54 22.79 -3.43
C TYR A 155 -13.93 23.69 -4.52
N ASP A 156 -14.54 23.83 -5.68
CA ASP A 156 -13.93 24.46 -6.86
C ASP A 156 -12.60 23.78 -7.28
N LEU A 157 -12.53 22.43 -7.12
CA LEU A 157 -11.39 21.60 -7.42
C LEU A 157 -11.78 20.46 -8.37
N CYS A 158 -10.79 19.90 -9.04
CA CYS A 158 -10.91 18.64 -9.78
C CYS A 158 -9.78 17.67 -9.38
N THR A 159 -9.89 16.41 -9.77
CA THR A 159 -8.88 15.37 -9.49
C THR A 159 -7.48 15.79 -9.95
N ALA A 160 -7.39 16.44 -11.11
CA ALA A 160 -6.11 16.94 -11.64
C ALA A 160 -5.45 18.01 -10.73
N ASP A 161 -6.23 18.84 -10.03
CA ASP A 161 -5.68 19.82 -9.09
C ASP A 161 -4.98 19.15 -7.89
N PHE A 162 -5.56 18.07 -7.35
CA PHE A 162 -4.94 17.29 -6.28
C PHE A 162 -3.66 16.59 -6.73
N LEU A 163 -3.67 16.00 -7.93
CA LEU A 163 -2.47 15.36 -8.48
C LEU A 163 -1.36 16.37 -8.80
N LEU A 164 -1.74 17.55 -9.30
CA LEU A 164 -0.77 18.62 -9.55
C LEU A 164 -0.20 19.17 -8.24
N PHE A 165 -1.04 19.34 -7.20
CA PHE A 165 -0.59 19.71 -5.86
C PHE A 165 0.45 18.71 -5.33
N TYR A 166 0.19 17.40 -5.45
CA TYR A 166 1.12 16.37 -5.03
C TYR A 166 2.46 16.45 -5.80
N LYS A 167 2.40 16.58 -7.12
CA LYS A 167 3.59 16.70 -7.98
C LYS A 167 4.42 17.95 -7.64
N ASN A 168 3.76 19.07 -7.38
CA ASN A 168 4.43 20.32 -6.97
C ASN A 168 5.09 20.15 -5.59
N LEU A 169 4.44 19.47 -4.65
CA LEU A 169 4.98 19.20 -3.32
C LEU A 169 6.22 18.29 -3.39
N ASP A 170 6.14 17.18 -4.12
CA ASP A 170 7.25 16.25 -4.33
C ASP A 170 8.46 16.97 -4.97
N SER A 171 8.20 17.76 -6.02
CA SER A 171 9.22 18.57 -6.67
C SER A 171 9.85 19.61 -5.75
N TRP A 172 9.04 20.26 -4.92
CA TRP A 172 9.53 21.23 -3.94
C TRP A 172 10.40 20.57 -2.86
N CYS A 173 10.00 19.44 -2.31
CA CYS A 173 10.80 18.71 -1.31
C CYS A 173 12.13 18.24 -1.89
N THR A 174 12.11 17.77 -3.14
CA THR A 174 13.34 17.40 -3.88
C THR A 174 14.23 18.61 -4.09
N TYR A 175 13.68 19.73 -4.56
CA TYR A 175 14.42 20.99 -4.73
C TYR A 175 15.04 21.46 -3.40
N ASN A 176 14.28 21.48 -2.31
CA ASN A 176 14.80 21.90 -1.00
C ASN A 176 15.99 21.04 -0.57
N PHE A 177 15.92 19.72 -0.80
CA PHE A 177 17.02 18.84 -0.49
C PHE A 177 18.26 19.13 -1.35
N VAL A 178 18.11 19.28 -2.66
CA VAL A 178 19.22 19.51 -3.60
C VAL A 178 19.79 20.93 -3.45
N SER A 179 18.95 21.94 -3.18
CA SER A 179 19.39 23.33 -3.01
C SER A 179 20.27 23.57 -1.78
N LEU A 180 20.25 22.65 -0.79
CA LEU A 180 21.18 22.72 0.33
C LEU A 180 22.65 22.61 -0.11
N SER A 181 22.90 21.87 -1.19
CA SER A 181 24.27 21.73 -1.76
C SER A 181 24.53 22.65 -2.95
N ASN A 182 23.47 23.10 -3.63
CA ASN A 182 23.59 24.01 -4.77
C ASN A 182 22.61 25.20 -4.65
N PRO A 183 22.97 26.25 -3.88
CA PRO A 183 22.10 27.42 -3.68
C PRO A 183 21.75 28.21 -4.94
N GLN A 184 22.40 27.96 -6.07
CA GLN A 184 22.15 28.64 -7.35
C GLN A 184 21.03 27.96 -8.16
N LEU A 185 20.51 26.81 -7.72
CA LEU A 185 19.38 26.17 -8.37
C LEU A 185 18.15 27.07 -8.32
N THR A 186 17.47 27.17 -9.45
CA THR A 186 16.17 27.85 -9.51
C THR A 186 15.08 26.93 -8.91
N PRO A 187 14.04 27.48 -8.26
CA PRO A 187 12.92 26.71 -7.77
C PRO A 187 12.29 25.85 -8.87
N PRO A 188 11.82 24.64 -8.54
CA PRO A 188 11.25 23.73 -9.51
C PRO A 188 10.00 24.31 -10.16
N ARG A 189 9.84 23.98 -11.42
CA ARG A 189 8.52 23.97 -12.07
C ARG A 189 7.88 22.61 -11.80
N ALA A 190 6.58 22.46 -11.94
CA ALA A 190 5.84 21.22 -11.64
C ALA A 190 6.24 19.99 -12.47
N ASN A 191 7.20 20.11 -13.35
CA ASN A 191 7.75 19.01 -14.10
C ASN A 191 9.01 18.49 -13.39
N TRP A 192 8.84 17.62 -12.38
CA TRP A 192 9.96 16.92 -11.72
C TRP A 192 10.89 16.20 -12.72
N ARG A 193 10.42 15.88 -13.95
CA ARG A 193 11.22 15.37 -15.06
C ARG A 193 12.30 16.37 -15.49
N ASP A 194 12.08 17.67 -15.32
CA ASP A 194 13.10 18.69 -15.62
C ASP A 194 14.33 18.56 -14.70
N TYR A 195 14.18 17.90 -13.54
CA TYR A 195 15.31 17.59 -12.63
C TYR A 195 15.99 16.26 -12.96
N THR A 196 15.28 15.32 -13.60
CA THR A 196 15.84 14.05 -14.07
C THR A 196 16.48 14.18 -15.44
N ASP A 197 16.04 15.16 -16.25
CA ASP A 197 16.60 15.49 -17.56
C ASP A 197 17.79 16.49 -17.47
N LEU A 198 17.97 17.19 -16.37
CA LEU A 198 19.28 17.70 -16.03
C LEU A 198 20.21 16.51 -16.07
N ASP A 199 21.33 16.63 -16.76
CA ASP A 199 22.35 15.58 -16.92
C ASP A 199 22.97 15.22 -15.56
N VAL A 200 22.08 14.89 -14.61
CA VAL A 200 22.36 14.47 -13.24
C VAL A 200 23.13 13.15 -13.28
N GLY A 201 23.13 12.49 -14.45
CA GLY A 201 23.80 11.22 -14.66
C GLY A 201 25.34 11.29 -14.66
N ALA A 202 25.94 12.48 -14.86
CA ALA A 202 27.40 12.64 -14.80
C ALA A 202 27.87 13.21 -13.45
N ASP A 203 27.05 14.10 -12.81
CA ASP A 203 27.48 14.89 -11.66
C ASP A 203 26.70 14.62 -10.37
N PHE A 204 25.66 13.80 -10.42
CA PHE A 204 24.85 13.51 -9.22
C PHE A 204 25.61 12.73 -8.13
N PRO A 205 26.45 11.73 -8.44
CA PRO A 205 27.29 11.08 -7.43
C PRO A 205 28.24 12.02 -6.70
N PRO A 206 29.01 12.91 -7.41
CA PRO A 206 29.80 13.94 -6.75
C PRO A 206 28.95 14.88 -5.91
N MET A 207 27.78 15.29 -6.41
CA MET A 207 26.91 16.23 -5.72
C MET A 207 26.33 15.67 -4.41
N ILE A 208 25.95 14.40 -4.35
CA ILE A 208 25.54 13.75 -3.10
C ILE A 208 26.74 13.53 -2.18
N HIS A 209 27.87 13.15 -2.72
CA HIS A 209 29.12 13.03 -1.96
C HIS A 209 29.49 14.39 -1.38
N ASP A 210 29.44 15.47 -2.17
CA ASP A 210 29.67 16.83 -1.74
C ASP A 210 28.66 17.32 -0.70
N ILE A 211 27.38 16.91 -0.81
CA ILE A 211 26.34 17.16 0.22
C ILE A 211 26.70 16.46 1.54
N LEU A 212 27.17 15.23 1.47
CA LEU A 212 27.53 14.43 2.65
C LEU A 212 28.89 14.84 3.24
N GLU A 213 29.82 15.29 2.41
CA GLU A 213 31.14 15.76 2.83
C GLU A 213 31.19 17.26 3.15
N ASN A 214 30.23 18.06 2.62
CA ASN A 214 30.14 19.48 2.95
C ASN A 214 29.65 19.66 4.37
N CYS A 215 30.58 19.95 5.29
CA CYS A 215 30.31 20.11 6.72
C CYS A 215 29.19 21.12 7.02
N GLN A 216 28.99 22.13 6.18
CA GLN A 216 27.95 23.15 6.36
C GLN A 216 26.56 22.59 6.04
N THR A 217 26.40 21.80 4.98
CA THR A 217 25.14 21.14 4.61
C THR A 217 24.76 20.08 5.64
N LEU A 218 25.73 19.26 6.08
CA LEU A 218 25.53 18.29 7.15
C LEU A 218 25.16 18.96 8.47
N SER A 219 25.78 20.09 8.82
CA SER A 219 25.46 20.81 10.04
C SER A 219 24.04 21.39 10.00
N THR A 220 23.63 21.96 8.86
CA THR A 220 22.27 22.47 8.65
C THR A 220 21.25 21.35 8.75
N PHE A 221 21.49 20.21 8.10
CA PHE A 221 20.59 19.06 8.13
C PHE A 221 20.54 18.38 9.50
N ARG A 222 21.64 18.40 10.26
CA ARG A 222 21.66 17.90 11.66
C ARG A 222 20.93 18.83 12.62
N SER A 223 21.03 20.14 12.41
CA SER A 223 20.33 21.13 13.25
C SER A 223 18.85 21.21 12.91
N ASP A 224 18.47 20.95 11.66
CA ASP A 224 17.10 21.07 11.17
C ASP A 224 16.78 20.01 10.08
N PRO A 225 16.59 18.74 10.47
CA PRO A 225 16.37 17.66 9.53
C PRO A 225 15.04 17.76 8.76
N GLY A 226 14.10 18.58 9.22
CA GLY A 226 12.82 18.82 8.55
C GLY A 226 12.85 19.89 7.47
N ILE A 227 13.99 20.57 7.24
CA ILE A 227 14.07 21.71 6.32
C ILE A 227 13.63 21.35 4.89
N LYS A 228 13.94 20.14 4.41
CA LYS A 228 13.57 19.70 3.06
C LYS A 228 12.04 19.62 2.87
N ASN A 229 11.30 19.33 3.94
CA ASN A 229 9.86 19.05 3.91
C ASN A 229 9.00 20.28 4.22
N ARG A 230 9.59 21.49 4.27
CA ARG A 230 8.89 22.74 4.57
C ARG A 230 8.63 23.56 3.35
N PHE A 231 7.46 24.20 3.35
CA PHE A 231 7.00 25.04 2.26
C PHE A 231 5.98 26.08 2.73
N LYS A 232 5.78 27.08 1.88
CA LYS A 232 4.65 28.02 1.96
C LYS A 232 3.66 27.71 0.84
N PRO A 233 2.38 28.06 0.96
CA PRO A 233 1.41 27.82 -0.11
C PRO A 233 1.82 28.39 -1.48
N THR A 234 2.53 29.54 -1.47
CA THR A 234 3.07 30.17 -2.68
C THR A 234 4.09 29.33 -3.42
N ASP A 235 4.81 28.45 -2.71
CA ASP A 235 5.85 27.61 -3.30
C ASP A 235 5.24 26.47 -4.15
N LEU A 236 3.97 26.12 -3.87
CA LEU A 236 3.23 25.08 -4.59
C LEU A 236 2.25 25.67 -5.62
N ALA A 237 2.07 27.00 -5.64
CA ALA A 237 1.18 27.68 -6.57
C ALA A 237 1.90 27.96 -7.90
N VAL A 238 2.32 26.88 -8.58
CA VAL A 238 3.09 26.90 -9.83
C VAL A 238 2.40 26.08 -10.92
N ASP A 239 2.79 26.27 -12.17
CA ASP A 239 2.39 25.47 -13.34
C ASP A 239 0.87 25.31 -13.53
N GLY A 240 0.11 26.39 -13.29
CA GLY A 240 -1.34 26.43 -13.50
C GLY A 240 -2.17 26.11 -12.25
N LEU A 241 -1.56 25.72 -11.14
CA LEU A 241 -2.28 25.56 -9.87
C LEU A 241 -2.39 26.90 -9.13
N ALA A 242 -3.58 27.50 -9.13
CA ALA A 242 -3.81 28.77 -8.48
C ALA A 242 -3.63 28.69 -6.95
N LEU A 243 -3.10 29.76 -6.34
CA LEU A 243 -2.88 29.83 -4.88
C LEU A 243 -4.17 29.57 -4.07
N GLN A 244 -5.32 29.98 -4.58
CA GLN A 244 -6.60 29.70 -3.95
C GLN A 244 -6.85 28.20 -3.85
N LYS A 245 -6.64 27.44 -4.93
CA LYS A 245 -6.77 25.99 -4.97
C LYS A 245 -5.77 25.30 -4.02
N VAL A 246 -4.51 25.77 -4.00
CA VAL A 246 -3.50 25.30 -3.03
C VAL A 246 -4.00 25.46 -1.60
N ASN A 247 -4.54 26.64 -1.25
CA ASN A 247 -5.06 26.89 0.09
C ASN A 247 -6.27 26.01 0.42
N THR A 248 -7.17 25.76 -0.55
CA THR A 248 -8.31 24.85 -0.37
C THR A 248 -7.80 23.42 -0.08
N ILE A 249 -6.86 22.90 -0.88
CA ILE A 249 -6.28 21.56 -0.68
C ILE A 249 -5.56 21.48 0.68
N LEU A 250 -4.80 22.49 1.05
CA LEU A 250 -4.15 22.54 2.37
C LEU A 250 -5.16 22.54 3.53
N SER A 251 -6.31 23.19 3.37
CA SER A 251 -7.36 23.15 4.40
C SER A 251 -7.93 21.74 4.61
N LEU A 252 -7.94 20.92 3.57
CA LEU A 252 -8.44 19.53 3.59
C LEU A 252 -7.39 18.54 4.11
N LEU A 253 -6.11 18.72 3.75
CA LEU A 253 -5.02 17.77 4.00
C LEU A 253 -4.06 18.18 5.12
N SER A 254 -4.28 19.33 5.78
CA SER A 254 -3.42 19.74 6.87
C SER A 254 -4.06 19.60 8.24
N THR A 255 -3.20 19.41 9.24
CA THR A 255 -3.55 19.41 10.66
C THR A 255 -2.67 20.39 11.42
N GLU A 256 -3.11 20.78 12.62
CA GLU A 256 -2.33 21.56 13.58
C GLU A 256 -2.12 20.72 14.84
N ARG A 257 -1.07 21.02 15.58
CA ARG A 257 -0.87 20.41 16.90
C ARG A 257 -1.90 20.97 17.86
N ALA A 258 -2.74 20.10 18.40
CA ALA A 258 -3.79 20.43 19.35
C ALA A 258 -4.16 19.22 20.20
N HIS A 259 -4.76 19.43 21.36
CA HIS A 259 -5.25 18.33 22.18
C HIS A 259 -6.29 17.50 21.43
N SER A 260 -6.09 16.16 21.39
CA SER A 260 -7.07 15.21 20.86
C SER A 260 -6.98 13.86 21.58
N ASP A 261 -7.98 13.00 21.37
CA ASP A 261 -8.11 11.69 22.03
C ASP A 261 -7.26 10.58 21.38
N PHE A 262 -6.42 10.91 20.38
CA PHE A 262 -5.53 9.92 19.78
C PHE A 262 -4.53 9.41 20.82
N LEU A 263 -4.51 8.10 21.03
CA LEU A 263 -3.71 7.47 22.08
C LEU A 263 -3.16 6.09 21.71
N TYR A 264 -3.83 5.33 20.84
CA TYR A 264 -3.46 3.94 20.53
C TYR A 264 -3.08 3.78 19.06
N TYR A 265 -2.26 2.79 18.73
CA TYR A 265 -1.94 2.43 17.33
C TYR A 265 -3.18 2.23 16.45
N THR A 266 -4.24 1.68 17.07
CA THR A 266 -5.53 1.41 16.43
C THR A 266 -6.47 2.63 16.42
N GLY A 267 -5.98 3.80 16.83
CA GLY A 267 -6.72 5.06 16.78
C GLY A 267 -6.63 5.74 15.42
N CYS A 268 -7.52 6.70 15.17
CA CYS A 268 -7.42 7.58 14.00
C CYS A 268 -6.22 8.51 14.18
N ASN A 269 -5.10 8.16 13.59
CA ASN A 269 -3.87 8.94 13.67
C ASN A 269 -4.01 10.22 12.81
N PRO A 270 -3.91 11.43 13.39
CA PRO A 270 -4.14 12.68 12.66
C PRO A 270 -3.19 12.88 11.48
N ILE A 271 -1.95 12.35 11.55
CA ILE A 271 -0.94 12.52 10.50
C ILE A 271 -1.16 11.57 9.31
N VAL A 272 -2.01 10.55 9.43
CA VAL A 272 -2.32 9.62 8.33
C VAL A 272 -3.31 10.24 7.34
N ASP A 273 -4.40 10.79 7.86
CA ASP A 273 -5.43 11.43 7.03
C ASP A 273 -5.04 12.85 6.59
N LYS A 274 -4.21 13.54 7.40
CA LYS A 274 -3.74 14.91 7.17
C LYS A 274 -2.23 15.01 7.36
N PRO A 275 -1.44 14.50 6.40
CA PRO A 275 0.02 14.37 6.54
C PRO A 275 0.80 15.68 6.48
N ILE A 276 0.13 16.81 6.32
CA ILE A 276 0.73 18.14 6.28
C ILE A 276 0.44 18.85 7.59
N VAL A 277 1.48 19.33 8.27
CA VAL A 277 1.36 20.01 9.56
C VAL A 277 1.57 21.51 9.37
N LYS A 278 0.63 22.31 9.82
CA LYS A 278 0.74 23.76 9.86
C LYS A 278 1.57 24.20 11.07
N LEU A 279 2.67 24.89 10.81
CA LEU A 279 3.64 25.31 11.83
C LEU A 279 3.45 26.75 12.36
N GLY A 280 2.52 27.50 11.81
CA GLY A 280 2.38 28.94 12.05
C GLY A 280 3.12 29.80 11.03
N ASN A 281 2.84 31.12 11.03
CA ASN A 281 3.43 32.10 10.11
C ASN A 281 3.32 31.73 8.60
N GLY A 282 2.28 30.99 8.24
CA GLY A 282 2.07 30.51 6.87
C GLY A 282 3.03 29.39 6.41
N LEU A 283 3.75 28.78 7.34
CA LEU A 283 4.67 27.69 7.06
C LEU A 283 3.99 26.34 7.32
N TYR A 284 4.21 25.39 6.41
CA TYR A 284 3.74 24.01 6.50
C TYR A 284 4.93 23.05 6.42
N GLN A 285 4.76 21.85 7.00
CA GLN A 285 5.73 20.76 6.90
C GLN A 285 5.02 19.46 6.61
N VAL A 286 5.44 18.77 5.55
CA VAL A 286 4.94 17.41 5.28
C VAL A 286 5.71 16.40 6.11
N PHE A 287 5.02 15.37 6.61
CA PHE A 287 5.65 14.29 7.37
C PHE A 287 6.33 13.28 6.43
N GLU A 288 5.60 12.81 5.43
CA GLU A 288 6.07 11.93 4.36
C GLU A 288 5.34 12.26 3.08
N GLU A 289 6.08 12.48 1.98
CA GLU A 289 5.52 12.92 0.70
C GLU A 289 4.51 11.90 0.15
N LYS A 290 4.85 10.62 0.14
CA LYS A 290 4.00 9.56 -0.41
C LYS A 290 2.68 9.42 0.35
N GLN A 291 2.68 9.68 1.68
CA GLN A 291 1.45 9.67 2.47
C GLN A 291 0.46 10.75 2.03
N VAL A 292 0.93 11.86 1.46
CA VAL A 292 0.03 12.89 0.91
C VAL A 292 -0.80 12.32 -0.24
N LEU A 293 -0.21 11.48 -1.09
CA LEU A 293 -0.92 10.83 -2.19
C LEU A 293 -2.01 9.87 -1.67
N HIS A 294 -1.69 9.07 -0.65
CA HIS A 294 -2.67 8.19 0.01
C HIS A 294 -3.78 8.97 0.73
N ALA A 295 -3.42 10.09 1.36
CA ALA A 295 -4.40 10.96 2.00
C ALA A 295 -5.34 11.63 0.98
N ILE A 296 -4.82 12.00 -0.20
CA ILE A 296 -5.64 12.48 -1.33
C ILE A 296 -6.63 11.39 -1.75
N GLN A 297 -6.17 10.16 -2.00
CA GLN A 297 -7.04 9.04 -2.38
C GLN A 297 -8.14 8.80 -1.34
N SER A 298 -7.77 8.76 -0.06
CA SER A 298 -8.72 8.58 1.05
C SER A 298 -9.72 9.74 1.16
N LEU A 299 -9.28 10.98 0.95
CA LEU A 299 -10.13 12.16 0.95
C LEU A 299 -11.14 12.14 -0.19
N LEU A 300 -10.68 11.86 -1.42
CA LEU A 300 -11.54 11.74 -2.60
C LEU A 300 -12.58 10.64 -2.40
N ASP A 301 -12.18 9.51 -1.83
CA ASP A 301 -13.08 8.42 -1.50
C ASP A 301 -14.17 8.85 -0.50
N LYS A 302 -13.80 9.57 0.56
CA LYS A 302 -14.73 10.12 1.57
C LYS A 302 -15.71 11.11 0.94
N ILE A 303 -15.24 12.04 0.12
CA ILE A 303 -16.08 13.03 -0.58
C ILE A 303 -17.07 12.31 -1.51
N CYS A 304 -16.60 11.41 -2.35
CA CYS A 304 -17.45 10.71 -3.31
C CYS A 304 -18.43 9.71 -2.65
N LYS A 305 -18.24 9.33 -1.39
CA LYS A 305 -19.16 8.44 -0.63
C LYS A 305 -20.24 9.15 0.17
N GLN A 306 -20.33 10.47 0.14
CA GLN A 306 -21.27 11.24 0.97
C GLN A 306 -22.73 10.97 0.68
N SER A 307 -23.11 10.63 -0.55
CA SER A 307 -24.47 10.24 -0.91
C SER A 307 -24.55 8.82 -1.45
N SER A 308 -25.71 8.14 -1.32
CA SER A 308 -25.92 6.81 -1.89
C SER A 308 -25.74 6.79 -3.42
N LYS A 309 -26.14 7.86 -4.11
CA LYS A 309 -26.02 7.98 -5.57
C LYS A 309 -24.54 8.08 -5.99
N SER A 310 -23.78 8.97 -5.36
CA SER A 310 -22.35 9.13 -5.66
C SER A 310 -21.54 7.91 -5.26
N ASN A 311 -21.84 7.28 -4.12
CA ASN A 311 -21.20 6.04 -3.69
C ASN A 311 -21.44 4.88 -4.68
N SER A 312 -22.67 4.73 -5.22
CA SER A 312 -22.96 3.71 -6.25
C SER A 312 -22.19 3.99 -7.55
N ARG A 313 -22.10 5.27 -7.96
CA ARG A 313 -21.33 5.71 -9.12
C ARG A 313 -19.83 5.41 -8.93
N LEU A 314 -19.26 5.77 -7.78
CA LEU A 314 -17.86 5.50 -7.44
C LEU A 314 -17.55 3.99 -7.46
N SER A 315 -18.41 3.18 -6.82
CA SER A 315 -18.23 1.72 -6.80
C SER A 315 -18.23 1.13 -8.22
N LYS A 316 -19.08 1.64 -9.09
CA LYS A 316 -19.10 1.23 -10.51
C LYS A 316 -17.78 1.62 -11.23
N HIS A 317 -17.28 2.85 -11.03
CA HIS A 317 -16.02 3.28 -11.64
C HIS A 317 -14.83 2.46 -11.14
N LYS A 318 -14.78 2.16 -9.84
CA LYS A 318 -13.74 1.28 -9.25
C LYS A 318 -13.75 -0.12 -9.89
N GLY A 319 -14.94 -0.73 -10.03
CA GLY A 319 -15.06 -2.04 -10.67
C GLY A 319 -14.60 -2.02 -12.14
N ILE A 320 -15.10 -1.07 -12.93
CA ILE A 320 -14.71 -0.92 -14.34
C ILE A 320 -13.19 -0.68 -14.48
N TYR A 321 -12.61 0.16 -13.64
CA TYR A 321 -11.17 0.42 -13.64
C TYR A 321 -10.38 -0.86 -13.38
N LEU A 322 -10.71 -1.58 -12.31
CA LEU A 322 -10.02 -2.82 -11.92
C LEU A 322 -10.05 -3.87 -13.04
N GLU A 323 -11.24 -4.14 -13.57
CA GLU A 323 -11.40 -5.11 -14.65
C GLU A 323 -10.62 -4.70 -15.92
N ASN A 324 -10.67 -3.42 -16.31
CA ASN A 324 -9.94 -2.92 -17.48
C ASN A 324 -8.43 -3.06 -17.30
N LYS A 325 -7.92 -2.75 -16.10
CA LYS A 325 -6.49 -2.89 -15.78
C LYS A 325 -6.03 -4.34 -15.82
N ILE A 326 -6.85 -5.28 -15.33
CA ILE A 326 -6.55 -6.71 -15.40
C ILE A 326 -6.47 -7.17 -16.87
N VAL A 327 -7.45 -6.79 -17.69
CA VAL A 327 -7.46 -7.12 -19.12
C VAL A 327 -6.24 -6.53 -19.84
N GLU A 328 -5.90 -5.26 -19.59
CA GLU A 328 -4.72 -4.62 -20.16
C GLU A 328 -3.43 -5.34 -19.76
N LEU A 329 -3.29 -5.67 -18.48
CA LEU A 329 -2.11 -6.32 -17.92
C LEU A 329 -1.88 -7.71 -18.54
N PHE A 330 -2.93 -8.53 -18.58
CA PHE A 330 -2.83 -9.87 -19.17
C PHE A 330 -2.73 -9.82 -20.69
N GLY A 331 -3.37 -8.85 -21.36
CA GLY A 331 -3.17 -8.60 -22.78
C GLY A 331 -1.70 -8.30 -23.13
N LYS A 332 -1.02 -7.49 -22.33
CA LYS A 332 0.42 -7.24 -22.47
C LYS A 332 1.27 -8.50 -22.21
N PHE A 333 0.87 -9.32 -21.24
CA PHE A 333 1.67 -10.47 -20.83
C PHE A 333 1.53 -11.68 -21.78
N PHE A 334 0.30 -12.03 -22.16
CA PHE A 334 0.02 -13.17 -23.03
C PHE A 334 0.18 -12.83 -24.53
N GLY A 335 0.02 -11.54 -24.90
CA GLY A 335 0.09 -11.09 -26.28
C GLY A 335 -1.11 -11.52 -27.14
N GLU A 336 -0.93 -11.44 -28.46
CA GLU A 336 -1.99 -11.71 -29.45
C GLU A 336 -2.43 -13.19 -29.51
N GLU A 337 -1.70 -14.09 -28.89
CA GLU A 337 -2.03 -15.53 -28.86
C GLU A 337 -3.12 -15.88 -27.84
N ALA A 338 -3.50 -14.93 -26.96
CA ALA A 338 -4.55 -15.11 -25.98
C ALA A 338 -5.91 -14.55 -26.45
N GLU A 339 -6.96 -15.29 -26.17
CA GLU A 339 -8.33 -14.79 -26.26
C GLU A 339 -8.75 -14.34 -24.84
N ILE A 340 -9.11 -13.06 -24.67
CA ILE A 340 -9.56 -12.50 -23.39
C ILE A 340 -11.00 -12.02 -23.54
N TYR A 341 -11.90 -12.58 -22.74
CA TYR A 341 -13.29 -12.17 -22.69
C TYR A 341 -13.59 -11.53 -21.34
N LYS A 342 -14.22 -10.35 -21.38
CA LYS A 342 -14.61 -9.57 -20.22
C LYS A 342 -16.13 -9.49 -20.12
N SER A 343 -16.68 -9.51 -18.89
CA SER A 343 -18.11 -9.40 -18.61
C SER A 343 -18.92 -10.40 -19.42
N TYR A 344 -18.55 -11.68 -19.36
CA TYR A 344 -19.22 -12.77 -20.05
C TYR A 344 -20.25 -13.46 -19.16
N TYR A 345 -21.17 -14.19 -19.76
CA TYR A 345 -22.26 -14.85 -19.03
C TYR A 345 -22.19 -16.37 -19.20
N ILE A 346 -22.41 -17.10 -18.09
CA ILE A 346 -22.62 -18.55 -18.07
C ILE A 346 -23.90 -18.81 -17.27
N ASP A 347 -24.83 -19.59 -17.83
CA ASP A 347 -26.11 -19.92 -17.20
C ASP A 347 -26.88 -18.68 -16.69
N GLY A 348 -26.80 -17.57 -17.42
CA GLY A 348 -27.43 -16.31 -17.08
C GLY A 348 -26.74 -15.51 -15.96
N CYS A 349 -25.58 -15.97 -15.47
CA CYS A 349 -24.79 -15.30 -14.43
C CYS A 349 -23.56 -14.63 -15.05
N GLU A 350 -23.35 -13.35 -14.74
CA GLU A 350 -22.17 -12.61 -15.15
C GLU A 350 -20.92 -13.14 -14.44
N GLN A 351 -19.83 -13.23 -15.22
CA GLN A 351 -18.48 -13.52 -14.77
C GLN A 351 -17.57 -12.39 -15.26
N ASP A 352 -16.50 -12.09 -14.53
CA ASP A 352 -15.73 -10.89 -14.80
C ASP A 352 -14.78 -11.08 -15.99
N ILE A 353 -13.80 -11.99 -15.93
CA ILE A 353 -12.78 -12.16 -16.98
C ILE A 353 -12.40 -13.64 -17.14
N ILE A 354 -12.20 -14.05 -18.39
CA ILE A 354 -11.60 -15.34 -18.75
C ILE A 354 -10.52 -15.14 -19.79
N VAL A 355 -9.39 -15.82 -19.61
CA VAL A 355 -8.26 -15.84 -20.55
C VAL A 355 -8.05 -17.26 -21.06
N LEU A 356 -8.05 -17.43 -22.37
CA LEU A 356 -7.77 -18.68 -23.06
C LEU A 356 -6.42 -18.57 -23.74
N TYR A 357 -5.47 -19.44 -23.39
CA TYR A 357 -4.10 -19.37 -23.90
C TYR A 357 -3.51 -20.78 -24.09
N LYS A 358 -3.33 -21.22 -25.33
CA LYS A 358 -2.62 -22.47 -25.70
C LYS A 358 -3.03 -23.71 -24.89
N GLY A 359 -4.33 -23.96 -24.77
CA GLY A 359 -4.86 -25.09 -24.01
C GLY A 359 -4.84 -24.88 -22.49
N GLN A 360 -4.68 -23.66 -22.04
CA GLN A 360 -4.83 -23.24 -20.65
C GLN A 360 -5.99 -22.26 -20.52
N ILE A 361 -6.73 -22.35 -19.44
CA ILE A 361 -7.86 -21.48 -19.11
C ILE A 361 -7.61 -20.81 -17.76
N LEU A 362 -7.74 -19.48 -17.71
CA LEU A 362 -7.61 -18.69 -16.49
C LEU A 362 -8.88 -17.90 -16.26
N VAL A 363 -9.59 -18.23 -15.19
CA VAL A 363 -10.82 -17.55 -14.76
C VAL A 363 -10.48 -16.56 -13.68
N ILE A 364 -10.89 -15.31 -13.84
CA ILE A 364 -10.53 -14.22 -12.93
C ILE A 364 -11.79 -13.49 -12.47
N GLU A 365 -11.99 -13.41 -11.17
CA GLU A 365 -13.01 -12.58 -10.55
C GLU A 365 -12.37 -11.35 -9.92
N ALA A 366 -12.87 -10.16 -10.28
CA ALA A 366 -12.35 -8.87 -9.83
C ALA A 366 -13.26 -8.27 -8.75
N LYS A 367 -12.73 -7.90 -7.60
CA LYS A 367 -13.49 -7.37 -6.47
C LYS A 367 -12.95 -6.02 -6.01
N ALA A 368 -13.65 -4.95 -6.42
CA ALA A 368 -13.38 -3.58 -5.97
C ALA A 368 -14.06 -3.28 -4.61
N TYR A 369 -14.08 -4.27 -3.71
CA TYR A 369 -14.70 -4.16 -2.39
C TYR A 369 -13.79 -3.36 -1.46
N THR A 370 -14.37 -2.40 -0.72
CA THR A 370 -13.67 -1.66 0.32
C THR A 370 -13.88 -2.35 1.66
N ASN A 371 -12.77 -2.73 2.32
CA ASN A 371 -12.80 -3.32 3.65
C ASN A 371 -13.36 -2.32 4.66
N LYS A 372 -14.16 -2.81 5.60
CA LYS A 372 -14.65 -2.00 6.71
C LYS A 372 -13.68 -2.06 7.87
N GLU A 373 -13.52 -0.92 8.57
CA GLU A 373 -12.72 -0.89 9.78
C GLU A 373 -13.13 -1.99 10.75
N PRO A 374 -12.23 -2.91 11.14
CA PRO A 374 -12.55 -3.96 12.10
C PRO A 374 -12.78 -3.37 13.49
N PHE A 375 -13.62 -4.02 14.27
CA PHE A 375 -13.83 -3.62 15.66
C PHE A 375 -12.53 -3.78 16.45
N ARG A 376 -12.23 -2.82 17.33
CA ARG A 376 -11.02 -2.84 18.20
C ARG A 376 -11.05 -3.93 19.27
N ASN A 377 -12.19 -4.58 19.49
CA ASN A 377 -12.30 -5.77 20.29
C ASN A 377 -11.99 -7.00 19.42
N ALA A 378 -11.07 -7.86 19.86
CA ALA A 378 -10.56 -9.00 19.08
C ALA A 378 -11.65 -9.98 18.61
N GLU A 379 -12.66 -10.29 19.44
CA GLU A 379 -13.76 -11.18 19.05
C GLU A 379 -14.64 -10.54 17.97
N ARG A 380 -14.96 -9.24 18.13
CA ARG A 380 -15.74 -8.50 17.13
C ARG A 380 -14.96 -8.27 15.86
N ALA A 381 -13.64 -8.09 15.96
CA ALA A 381 -12.75 -8.01 14.82
C ALA A 381 -12.83 -9.28 13.97
N PHE A 382 -12.73 -10.46 14.59
CA PHE A 382 -12.85 -11.74 13.88
C PHE A 382 -14.15 -11.84 13.08
N VAL A 383 -15.28 -11.52 13.72
CA VAL A 383 -16.60 -11.57 13.07
C VAL A 383 -16.66 -10.63 11.86
N ARG A 384 -16.11 -9.42 11.99
CA ARG A 384 -16.09 -8.44 10.90
C ARG A 384 -15.18 -8.89 9.77
N ILE A 385 -13.98 -9.34 10.08
CA ILE A 385 -12.99 -9.86 9.12
C ILE A 385 -13.61 -10.99 8.30
N LYS A 386 -14.29 -11.94 8.99
CA LYS A 386 -14.98 -13.04 8.30
C LYS A 386 -16.09 -12.54 7.37
N GLN A 387 -16.90 -11.58 7.81
CA GLN A 387 -17.97 -11.01 6.99
C GLN A 387 -17.43 -10.31 5.74
N ASP A 388 -16.33 -9.57 5.86
CA ASP A 388 -15.71 -8.89 4.73
C ASP A 388 -15.06 -9.89 3.77
N PHE A 389 -14.41 -10.94 4.29
CA PHE A 389 -13.92 -12.07 3.51
C PHE A 389 -15.04 -12.77 2.72
N ASP A 390 -16.12 -13.14 3.39
CA ASP A 390 -17.25 -13.86 2.78
C ASP A 390 -17.90 -13.04 1.65
N ARG A 391 -17.97 -11.71 1.80
CA ARG A 391 -18.57 -10.79 0.82
C ARG A 391 -17.66 -10.50 -0.37
N SER A 392 -16.37 -10.65 -0.24
CA SER A 392 -15.37 -10.41 -1.28
C SER A 392 -14.83 -11.74 -1.82
N ILE A 393 -13.81 -12.30 -1.18
CA ILE A 393 -13.12 -13.51 -1.63
C ILE A 393 -14.07 -14.72 -1.65
N GLY A 394 -14.87 -14.92 -0.59
CA GLY A 394 -15.82 -16.02 -0.52
C GLY A 394 -16.87 -15.98 -1.63
N TYR A 395 -17.42 -14.80 -1.91
CA TYR A 395 -18.37 -14.63 -3.02
C TYR A 395 -17.70 -14.85 -4.38
N ALA A 396 -16.52 -14.29 -4.59
CA ALA A 396 -15.75 -14.49 -5.82
C ALA A 396 -15.41 -15.97 -6.06
N TYR A 397 -15.07 -16.72 -5.01
CA TYR A 397 -14.86 -18.16 -5.11
C TYR A 397 -16.11 -18.89 -5.63
N THR A 398 -17.31 -18.50 -5.19
CA THR A 398 -18.55 -19.14 -5.71
C THR A 398 -18.77 -18.86 -7.21
N GLN A 399 -18.25 -17.73 -7.72
CA GLN A 399 -18.28 -17.40 -9.13
C GLN A 399 -17.25 -18.23 -9.90
N CYS A 400 -16.00 -18.31 -9.44
CA CYS A 400 -14.98 -19.19 -10.01
C CYS A 400 -15.45 -20.65 -10.04
N LYS A 401 -16.00 -21.14 -8.92
CA LYS A 401 -16.50 -22.52 -8.79
C LYS A 401 -17.56 -22.89 -9.83
N ARG A 402 -18.38 -21.94 -10.29
CA ARG A 402 -19.38 -22.20 -11.34
C ARG A 402 -18.71 -22.65 -12.65
N VAL A 403 -17.58 -22.05 -13.01
CA VAL A 403 -16.82 -22.47 -14.19
C VAL A 403 -16.08 -23.78 -13.91
N GLU A 404 -15.47 -23.91 -12.72
CA GLU A 404 -14.76 -25.12 -12.29
C GLU A 404 -15.65 -26.36 -12.30
N ASP A 405 -16.92 -26.25 -11.81
CA ASP A 405 -17.89 -27.34 -11.84
C ASP A 405 -18.12 -27.84 -13.28
N LYS A 406 -18.24 -26.94 -14.27
CA LYS A 406 -18.42 -27.32 -15.68
C LYS A 406 -17.17 -27.98 -16.26
N MET A 407 -15.98 -27.44 -15.93
CA MET A 407 -14.71 -28.03 -16.36
C MET A 407 -14.56 -29.46 -15.82
N LYS A 408 -14.79 -29.67 -14.52
CA LYS A 408 -14.67 -30.97 -13.85
C LYS A 408 -15.71 -32.01 -14.33
N ASN A 409 -16.92 -31.56 -14.63
CA ASN A 409 -17.96 -32.43 -15.16
C ASN A 409 -17.74 -32.81 -16.64
N GLY A 410 -16.75 -32.21 -17.31
CA GLY A 410 -16.53 -32.40 -18.75
C GLY A 410 -17.63 -31.85 -19.63
N GLU A 411 -18.44 -30.90 -19.10
CA GLU A 411 -19.58 -30.34 -19.80
C GLU A 411 -19.14 -29.26 -20.79
N THR A 412 -19.38 -29.44 -22.09
CA THR A 412 -19.23 -28.36 -23.06
C THR A 412 -20.21 -27.23 -22.75
N PHE A 413 -19.72 -25.99 -22.63
CA PHE A 413 -20.53 -24.82 -22.32
C PHE A 413 -20.19 -23.62 -23.19
N ASN A 414 -21.14 -22.69 -23.29
CA ASN A 414 -20.97 -21.48 -24.05
C ASN A 414 -20.76 -20.28 -23.13
N LEU A 415 -19.86 -19.39 -23.56
CA LEU A 415 -19.77 -18.03 -23.05
C LEU A 415 -20.71 -17.15 -23.88
N TYR A 416 -21.49 -16.32 -23.21
CA TYR A 416 -22.45 -15.43 -23.84
C TYR A 416 -22.07 -13.97 -23.57
N ASP A 417 -22.45 -13.09 -24.52
CA ASP A 417 -22.46 -11.65 -24.28
C ASP A 417 -23.73 -11.24 -23.49
N LYS A 418 -23.81 -9.97 -23.12
CA LYS A 418 -24.96 -9.40 -22.38
C LYS A 418 -26.27 -9.51 -23.16
N ALA A 419 -26.22 -9.62 -24.48
CA ALA A 419 -27.40 -9.76 -25.34
C ALA A 419 -27.84 -11.24 -25.49
N GLY A 420 -27.07 -12.18 -24.93
CA GLY A 420 -27.34 -13.62 -25.01
C GLY A 420 -26.79 -14.29 -26.28
N ASN A 421 -25.91 -13.63 -27.03
CA ASN A 421 -25.23 -14.25 -28.17
C ASN A 421 -24.05 -15.07 -27.69
N VAL A 422 -23.83 -16.24 -28.30
CA VAL A 422 -22.64 -17.06 -28.03
C VAL A 422 -21.40 -16.35 -28.59
N ILE A 423 -20.43 -16.06 -27.72
CA ILE A 423 -19.15 -15.45 -28.08
C ILE A 423 -18.01 -16.47 -28.14
N ARG A 424 -18.10 -17.57 -27.37
CA ARG A 424 -17.14 -18.66 -27.39
C ARG A 424 -17.79 -19.94 -26.86
N THR A 425 -17.42 -21.10 -27.42
CA THR A 425 -17.74 -22.42 -26.86
C THR A 425 -16.49 -23.00 -26.21
N ILE A 426 -16.61 -23.48 -24.97
CA ILE A 426 -15.55 -24.13 -24.21
C ILE A 426 -15.81 -25.63 -24.18
N VAL A 427 -14.83 -26.41 -24.63
CA VAL A 427 -14.81 -27.87 -24.56
C VAL A 427 -13.76 -28.27 -23.52
N PRO A 428 -14.14 -28.75 -22.33
CA PRO A 428 -13.18 -29.02 -21.23
C PRO A 428 -11.99 -29.88 -21.63
N ASN A 429 -12.20 -30.88 -22.49
CA ASN A 429 -11.11 -31.77 -22.96
C ASN A 429 -10.00 -31.04 -23.74
N ASP A 430 -10.25 -29.84 -24.26
CA ASP A 430 -9.22 -29.02 -24.92
C ASP A 430 -8.24 -28.40 -23.90
N TYR A 431 -8.58 -28.42 -22.61
CA TYR A 431 -7.85 -27.79 -21.51
C TYR A 431 -7.40 -28.77 -20.41
N ASP A 432 -7.53 -30.05 -20.58
CA ASP A 432 -7.36 -31.16 -19.65
C ASP A 432 -6.40 -30.89 -18.47
N GLY A 433 -6.94 -30.55 -17.29
CA GLY A 433 -6.20 -30.26 -16.07
C GLY A 433 -5.43 -28.93 -16.07
N ASN A 434 -5.63 -28.05 -17.07
CA ASN A 434 -4.97 -26.74 -17.18
C ASN A 434 -5.96 -25.58 -16.97
N ASP A 435 -6.82 -25.70 -15.96
CA ASP A 435 -7.74 -24.69 -15.51
C ASP A 435 -7.27 -24.04 -14.21
N PHE A 436 -7.22 -22.71 -14.22
CA PHE A 436 -6.71 -21.89 -13.13
C PHE A 436 -7.73 -20.84 -12.70
N TYR A 437 -7.76 -20.52 -11.41
CA TYR A 437 -8.73 -19.61 -10.82
C TYR A 437 -8.04 -18.52 -10.02
N MET A 438 -8.44 -17.28 -10.25
CA MET A 438 -7.90 -16.11 -9.58
C MET A 438 -8.99 -15.20 -9.04
N ILE A 439 -8.71 -14.58 -7.90
CA ILE A 439 -9.53 -13.52 -7.30
C ILE A 439 -8.63 -12.29 -7.14
N VAL A 440 -8.92 -11.24 -7.89
CA VAL A 440 -8.16 -10.00 -7.83
C VAL A 440 -8.92 -8.97 -7.02
N ASN A 441 -8.37 -8.59 -5.88
CA ASN A 441 -8.95 -7.59 -4.99
C ASN A 441 -8.28 -6.23 -5.20
N GLN A 442 -9.03 -5.15 -5.06
CA GLN A 442 -8.46 -3.80 -5.01
C GLN A 442 -7.74 -3.56 -3.68
N GLU A 443 -8.29 -4.04 -2.57
CA GLU A 443 -7.70 -3.92 -1.24
C GLU A 443 -7.11 -5.24 -0.75
N ALA A 444 -6.08 -5.15 0.10
CA ALA A 444 -5.46 -6.31 0.74
C ALA A 444 -6.29 -6.80 1.94
N PHE A 445 -6.34 -8.11 2.12
CA PHE A 445 -6.94 -8.77 3.28
C PHE A 445 -5.89 -9.36 4.24
N GLY A 446 -4.60 -9.12 3.98
CA GLY A 446 -3.50 -9.65 4.80
C GLY A 446 -3.45 -11.18 4.80
N GLN A 447 -3.05 -11.79 5.93
CA GLN A 447 -2.82 -13.22 6.05
C GLN A 447 -3.99 -14.10 5.57
N ILE A 448 -5.24 -13.67 5.72
CA ILE A 448 -6.41 -14.45 5.28
C ILE A 448 -6.56 -14.53 3.75
N GLN A 449 -5.97 -13.60 3.01
CA GLN A 449 -5.87 -13.65 1.56
C GLN A 449 -4.72 -14.58 1.13
N ILE A 450 -3.64 -14.55 1.90
CA ILE A 450 -2.46 -15.38 1.67
C ILE A 450 -2.78 -16.84 1.94
N ASP A 451 -3.45 -17.15 3.03
CA ASP A 451 -3.88 -18.51 3.37
C ASP A 451 -5.40 -18.61 3.44
N LEU A 452 -6.00 -18.98 2.31
CA LEU A 452 -7.46 -19.10 2.18
C LEU A 452 -8.02 -20.26 3.01
N SER A 453 -7.22 -21.26 3.38
CA SER A 453 -7.66 -22.42 4.17
C SER A 453 -8.23 -22.02 5.52
N SER A 454 -7.89 -20.82 5.99
CA SER A 454 -8.42 -20.26 7.24
C SER A 454 -9.94 -20.06 7.23
N PHE A 455 -10.52 -19.68 6.09
CA PHE A 455 -11.95 -19.36 5.95
C PHE A 455 -12.65 -20.09 4.81
N LEU A 456 -11.90 -20.58 3.82
CA LEU A 456 -12.48 -21.24 2.67
C LEU A 456 -12.34 -22.76 2.82
N THR A 457 -13.47 -23.45 2.86
CA THR A 457 -13.49 -24.92 2.81
C THR A 457 -13.68 -25.34 1.37
N ILE A 458 -12.76 -26.09 0.84
CA ILE A 458 -12.77 -26.61 -0.52
C ILE A 458 -13.17 -28.09 -0.49
N ALA A 459 -14.04 -28.51 -1.41
CA ALA A 459 -14.41 -29.89 -1.57
C ALA A 459 -13.24 -30.70 -2.18
N ASP A 460 -13.21 -32.00 -1.92
CA ASP A 460 -12.19 -32.89 -2.48
C ASP A 460 -12.11 -32.78 -4.00
N GLY A 461 -10.92 -32.59 -4.51
CA GLY A 461 -10.65 -32.44 -5.94
C GLY A 461 -10.89 -31.05 -6.51
N TYR A 462 -11.23 -30.04 -5.71
CA TYR A 462 -11.27 -28.63 -6.11
C TYR A 462 -10.01 -27.89 -5.69
N ASN A 463 -9.71 -26.79 -6.37
CA ASN A 463 -8.47 -26.04 -6.18
C ASN A 463 -8.71 -24.74 -5.42
N TYR A 464 -7.73 -24.30 -4.61
CA TYR A 464 -7.74 -22.96 -4.06
C TYR A 464 -7.48 -21.94 -5.17
N PRO A 465 -8.31 -20.90 -5.34
CA PRO A 465 -7.97 -19.82 -6.25
C PRO A 465 -6.79 -19.03 -5.69
N TRP A 466 -5.99 -18.43 -6.57
CA TRP A 466 -5.03 -17.43 -6.12
C TRP A 466 -5.74 -16.10 -5.86
N ALA A 467 -5.83 -15.70 -4.59
CA ALA A 467 -6.35 -14.40 -4.18
C ALA A 467 -5.19 -13.41 -4.05
N VAL A 468 -5.23 -12.31 -4.80
CA VAL A 468 -4.14 -11.33 -4.86
C VAL A 468 -4.69 -9.91 -4.96
N ARG A 469 -4.00 -8.95 -4.34
CA ARG A 469 -4.27 -7.55 -4.55
C ARG A 469 -3.78 -7.11 -5.93
N PHE A 470 -4.55 -6.24 -6.61
CA PHE A 470 -4.20 -5.81 -7.97
C PHE A 470 -2.79 -5.21 -8.09
N TYR A 471 -2.37 -4.37 -7.14
CA TYR A 471 -1.03 -3.77 -7.18
C TYR A 471 0.09 -4.83 -7.10
N ASP A 472 -0.08 -5.86 -6.28
CA ASP A 472 0.89 -6.96 -6.17
C ASP A 472 0.91 -7.81 -7.45
N LEU A 473 -0.27 -8.08 -8.04
CA LEU A 473 -0.39 -8.74 -9.34
C LEU A 473 0.31 -7.92 -10.44
N GLU A 474 0.08 -6.61 -10.48
CA GLU A 474 0.65 -5.74 -11.52
C GLU A 474 2.18 -5.73 -11.46
N ILE A 475 2.79 -5.53 -10.29
CA ILE A 475 4.26 -5.56 -10.16
C ILE A 475 4.85 -6.93 -10.49
N PHE A 476 4.16 -8.01 -10.12
CA PHE A 476 4.58 -9.37 -10.44
C PHE A 476 4.59 -9.59 -11.96
N ILE A 477 3.48 -9.35 -12.64
CA ILE A 477 3.35 -9.56 -14.09
C ILE A 477 4.28 -8.63 -14.87
N LEU A 478 4.36 -7.33 -14.51
CA LEU A 478 5.30 -6.40 -15.17
C LEU A 478 6.75 -6.84 -14.99
N THR A 479 7.11 -7.39 -13.82
CA THR A 479 8.45 -7.95 -13.60
C THR A 479 8.69 -9.18 -14.48
N LEU A 480 7.70 -10.06 -14.66
CA LEU A 480 7.79 -11.18 -15.58
C LEU A 480 8.01 -10.72 -17.04
N ILE A 481 7.26 -9.70 -17.47
CA ILE A 481 7.41 -9.09 -18.80
C ILE A 481 8.83 -8.50 -18.97
N ALA A 482 9.28 -7.67 -18.02
CA ALA A 482 10.59 -7.04 -18.06
C ALA A 482 11.73 -8.08 -18.09
N ARG A 483 11.56 -9.20 -17.40
CA ARG A 483 12.51 -10.35 -17.40
C ARG A 483 12.29 -11.32 -18.54
N LYS A 484 11.39 -11.04 -19.48
CA LYS A 484 11.07 -11.87 -20.65
C LYS A 484 10.70 -13.31 -20.29
N LYS A 485 9.99 -13.49 -19.16
CA LYS A 485 9.47 -14.79 -18.76
C LYS A 485 8.31 -15.18 -19.65
N LYS A 486 8.22 -16.48 -19.99
CA LYS A 486 7.10 -17.04 -20.79
C LYS A 486 5.84 -17.15 -19.92
N PRO A 487 4.64 -17.13 -20.50
CA PRO A 487 3.40 -17.36 -19.76
C PRO A 487 3.36 -18.68 -18.98
N SER A 488 4.01 -19.74 -19.46
CA SER A 488 4.13 -21.01 -18.70
C SER A 488 4.73 -20.82 -17.31
N TYR A 489 5.69 -19.89 -17.16
CA TYR A 489 6.30 -19.58 -15.86
C TYR A 489 5.28 -19.01 -14.85
N PHE A 490 4.27 -18.30 -15.33
CA PHE A 490 3.18 -17.80 -14.50
C PHE A 490 2.22 -18.95 -14.10
N PHE A 491 1.89 -19.85 -15.01
CA PHE A 491 1.05 -21.01 -14.68
C PHE A 491 1.76 -21.97 -13.71
N ASP A 492 3.06 -22.18 -13.88
CA ASP A 492 3.89 -22.95 -12.92
C ASP A 492 3.85 -22.30 -11.53
N PHE A 493 3.84 -20.96 -11.45
CA PHE A 493 3.65 -20.24 -10.20
C PHE A 493 2.28 -20.53 -9.59
N LEU A 494 1.20 -20.50 -10.37
CA LEU A 494 -0.16 -20.75 -9.85
C LEU A 494 -0.27 -22.15 -9.27
N ILE A 495 0.32 -23.16 -9.90
CA ILE A 495 0.38 -24.53 -9.39
C ILE A 495 1.10 -24.56 -8.04
N MET A 496 2.30 -23.98 -7.94
CA MET A 496 3.07 -23.97 -6.68
C MET A 496 2.37 -23.17 -5.59
N ARG A 497 1.70 -22.05 -5.97
CA ARG A 497 1.00 -21.18 -5.02
C ARG A 497 -0.18 -21.87 -4.34
N GLU A 498 -0.88 -22.71 -5.08
CA GLU A 498 -2.00 -23.48 -4.54
C GLU A 498 -1.58 -24.39 -3.39
N TYR A 499 -0.46 -25.11 -3.53
CA TYR A 499 0.06 -26.02 -2.50
C TYR A 499 0.50 -25.33 -1.20
N LEU A 500 0.62 -24.00 -1.18
CA LEU A 500 1.03 -23.27 0.02
C LEU A 500 -0.12 -23.07 1.04
N HIS A 501 -1.38 -23.28 0.64
CA HIS A 501 -2.50 -23.10 1.56
C HIS A 501 -2.46 -24.09 2.72
N GLY A 502 -2.69 -23.61 3.94
CA GLY A 502 -2.62 -24.38 5.18
C GLY A 502 -1.26 -24.34 5.88
N HIS A 503 -0.20 -23.88 5.22
CA HIS A 503 1.14 -23.87 5.80
C HIS A 503 2.04 -22.68 5.43
N VAL A 504 1.48 -21.60 4.88
CA VAL A 504 2.22 -20.38 4.56
C VAL A 504 1.90 -19.24 5.53
N VAL A 505 2.95 -18.53 5.93
CA VAL A 505 2.84 -17.31 6.76
C VAL A 505 3.77 -16.25 6.18
N CYS A 506 3.19 -15.14 5.73
CA CYS A 506 3.93 -13.95 5.29
C CYS A 506 3.05 -12.69 5.40
N SER A 507 3.64 -11.52 5.14
CA SER A 507 2.93 -10.24 5.29
C SER A 507 2.05 -9.90 4.08
N ASP A 508 2.54 -10.22 2.87
CA ASP A 508 1.82 -9.96 1.62
C ASP A 508 2.22 -10.94 0.48
N GLU A 509 1.46 -10.93 -0.61
CA GLU A 509 1.72 -11.77 -1.78
C GLU A 509 3.02 -11.42 -2.50
N GLY A 510 3.48 -10.17 -2.41
CA GLY A 510 4.75 -9.74 -2.99
C GLY A 510 5.94 -10.55 -2.45
N GLU A 511 5.89 -10.98 -1.18
CA GLU A 511 6.93 -11.84 -0.60
C GLU A 511 6.99 -13.22 -1.28
N ILE A 512 5.84 -13.84 -1.54
CA ILE A 512 5.74 -15.16 -2.23
C ILE A 512 6.17 -15.02 -3.69
N CYS A 513 5.62 -14.01 -4.39
CA CYS A 513 5.96 -13.72 -5.78
C CYS A 513 7.48 -13.44 -5.94
N GLY A 514 8.06 -12.68 -5.01
CA GLY A 514 9.48 -12.38 -4.99
C GLY A 514 10.34 -13.63 -4.72
N ALA A 515 9.93 -14.48 -3.77
CA ALA A 515 10.58 -15.74 -3.50
C ALA A 515 10.56 -16.68 -4.72
N TYR A 516 9.46 -16.70 -5.46
CA TYR A 516 9.36 -17.46 -6.72
C TYR A 516 10.30 -16.92 -7.79
N ILE A 517 10.31 -15.62 -8.05
CA ILE A 517 11.18 -14.98 -9.05
C ILE A 517 12.67 -15.22 -8.74
N THR A 518 13.04 -15.23 -7.46
CA THR A 518 14.43 -15.41 -7.01
C THR A 518 14.83 -16.88 -6.83
N GLY A 519 13.91 -17.83 -7.07
CA GLY A 519 14.16 -19.27 -6.94
C GLY A 519 14.24 -19.76 -5.49
N GLN A 520 13.78 -18.95 -4.53
CA GLN A 520 13.68 -19.34 -3.12
C GLN A 520 12.45 -20.21 -2.85
N LEU A 521 11.36 -20.01 -3.60
CA LEU A 521 10.21 -20.91 -3.61
C LEU A 521 10.45 -21.97 -4.69
N THR A 522 10.45 -23.24 -4.28
CA THR A 522 10.66 -24.42 -5.14
C THR A 522 9.58 -25.47 -4.89
N GLU A 523 9.42 -26.45 -5.78
CA GLU A 523 8.49 -27.57 -5.63
C GLU A 523 8.65 -28.29 -4.28
N LYS A 524 9.89 -28.44 -3.78
CA LYS A 524 10.15 -29.06 -2.48
C LYS A 524 9.52 -28.30 -1.31
N HIS A 525 9.35 -26.99 -1.43
CA HIS A 525 8.65 -26.19 -0.42
C HIS A 525 7.15 -26.40 -0.54
N ALA A 526 6.61 -26.42 -1.76
CA ALA A 526 5.19 -26.64 -1.99
C ALA A 526 4.71 -28.02 -1.51
N GLU A 527 5.57 -29.06 -1.62
CA GLU A 527 5.29 -30.42 -1.16
C GLU A 527 5.54 -30.66 0.35
N SER A 528 5.92 -29.63 1.09
CA SER A 528 6.32 -29.74 2.50
C SER A 528 5.13 -29.47 3.44
N ASP A 529 4.87 -30.38 4.38
CA ASP A 529 3.90 -30.16 5.48
C ASP A 529 4.39 -29.17 6.55
N LYS A 530 5.56 -28.56 6.36
CA LYS A 530 6.13 -27.60 7.31
C LYS A 530 5.63 -26.21 7.03
N VAL A 531 5.45 -25.41 8.09
CA VAL A 531 5.16 -23.99 7.95
C VAL A 531 6.29 -23.28 7.21
N ILE A 532 5.94 -22.63 6.12
CA ILE A 532 6.84 -21.83 5.28
C ILE A 532 6.61 -20.36 5.62
N THR A 533 7.70 -19.66 5.92
CA THR A 533 7.65 -18.24 6.22
C THR A 533 8.52 -17.49 5.22
N PHE A 534 7.93 -16.49 4.59
CA PHE A 534 8.67 -15.51 3.78
C PHE A 534 8.84 -14.22 4.56
N THR A 535 9.79 -13.41 4.15
CA THR A 535 10.11 -12.15 4.78
C THR A 535 10.07 -11.01 3.76
N PRO A 536 9.85 -9.76 4.18
CA PRO A 536 9.82 -8.60 3.27
C PRO A 536 11.04 -8.47 2.35
N SER A 537 12.19 -9.02 2.76
CA SER A 537 13.41 -9.02 1.92
C SER A 537 13.25 -9.82 0.62
N THR A 538 12.34 -10.78 0.54
CA THR A 538 12.09 -11.52 -0.71
C THR A 538 11.41 -10.66 -1.76
N ALA A 539 10.64 -9.65 -1.35
CA ALA A 539 9.99 -8.68 -2.24
C ALA A 539 10.96 -7.60 -2.79
N ALA A 540 12.19 -7.49 -2.28
CA ALA A 540 13.18 -6.50 -2.74
C ALA A 540 13.50 -6.61 -4.24
N VAL A 541 13.25 -7.77 -4.84
CA VAL A 541 13.39 -8.00 -6.29
C VAL A 541 12.53 -7.06 -7.14
N PHE A 542 11.41 -6.60 -6.62
CA PHE A 542 10.52 -5.66 -7.30
C PHE A 542 11.11 -4.24 -7.28
N ASP A 543 11.68 -3.80 -6.17
CA ASP A 543 12.38 -2.53 -6.09
C ASP A 543 13.60 -2.50 -7.01
N ASP A 544 14.34 -3.61 -7.09
CA ASP A 544 15.46 -3.75 -8.03
C ASP A 544 14.98 -3.69 -9.49
N GLN A 545 13.81 -4.26 -9.79
CA GLN A 545 13.22 -4.16 -11.11
C GLN A 545 12.70 -2.75 -11.39
N TYR A 546 12.05 -2.10 -10.43
CA TYR A 546 11.56 -0.73 -10.57
C TYR A 546 12.68 0.26 -10.90
N ARG A 547 13.83 0.15 -10.22
CA ARG A 547 15.04 0.96 -10.53
C ARG A 547 15.54 0.78 -11.97
N LYS A 548 15.27 -0.38 -12.60
CA LYS A 548 15.66 -0.70 -13.98
C LYS A 548 14.57 -0.35 -15.00
N GLY A 549 13.41 0.02 -14.53
CA GLY A 549 12.20 0.20 -15.29
C GLY A 549 11.29 -1.02 -15.16
N MET A 550 10.11 -0.82 -14.58
CA MET A 550 9.09 -1.85 -14.43
C MET A 550 8.07 -1.84 -15.58
N GLY A 551 7.87 -0.68 -16.19
CA GLY A 551 6.96 -0.49 -17.32
C GLY A 551 5.61 0.13 -16.93
N PHE A 552 5.53 0.83 -15.80
CA PHE A 552 4.36 1.64 -15.46
C PHE A 552 4.16 2.79 -16.44
N LYS A 553 2.94 3.24 -16.59
CA LYS A 553 2.63 4.47 -17.32
C LYS A 553 3.24 5.67 -16.57
N ASN A 554 4.00 6.51 -17.27
CA ASN A 554 4.67 7.69 -16.70
C ASN A 554 5.66 7.38 -15.57
N GLU A 555 6.35 6.25 -15.65
CA GLU A 555 7.31 5.79 -14.68
C GLU A 555 8.45 6.81 -14.44
N LYS A 556 8.79 7.01 -13.17
CA LYS A 556 9.96 7.79 -12.74
C LYS A 556 11.22 6.99 -13.04
N HIS A 557 11.74 7.06 -14.26
CA HIS A 557 13.02 6.42 -14.58
C HIS A 557 14.19 7.24 -14.04
N TRP A 558 14.81 6.73 -13.00
CA TRP A 558 16.19 7.06 -12.71
C TRP A 558 17.06 6.32 -13.73
N LYS A 559 17.40 6.93 -14.85
CA LYS A 559 18.42 6.38 -15.74
C LYS A 559 19.77 6.44 -15.04
N GLN A 560 20.06 5.43 -14.22
CA GLN A 560 21.39 5.25 -13.66
C GLN A 560 22.33 4.76 -14.77
N LYS A 561 23.24 5.62 -15.19
CA LYS A 561 24.44 5.20 -15.92
C LYS A 561 25.48 4.53 -15.02
N HIS A 562 25.32 4.53 -13.69
CA HIS A 562 26.27 4.02 -12.71
C HIS A 562 25.56 3.18 -11.62
N ASP A 563 26.33 2.24 -11.08
CA ASP A 563 25.88 1.24 -10.11
C ASP A 563 25.17 1.87 -8.90
N ALA A 564 23.94 1.41 -8.64
CA ALA A 564 23.06 1.94 -7.58
C ALA A 564 23.66 1.91 -6.17
N SER A 565 24.71 1.14 -5.96
CA SER A 565 25.40 1.05 -4.67
C SER A 565 26.13 2.33 -4.26
N THR A 566 26.36 3.27 -5.20
CA THR A 566 27.13 4.50 -4.97
C THR A 566 26.29 5.76 -4.78
N ILE A 567 24.98 5.72 -5.05
CA ILE A 567 24.13 6.93 -5.08
C ILE A 567 23.43 7.23 -3.76
N PHE A 568 23.31 6.28 -2.86
CA PHE A 568 22.54 6.41 -1.61
C PHE A 568 23.42 6.25 -0.35
N TRP A 569 24.54 6.97 -0.31
CA TRP A 569 25.39 7.07 0.88
C TRP A 569 25.33 8.42 1.53
#